data_67c65e434cd6355b5e2489a8a95a3a31
#
_entry.id   67c65e434cd6355b5e2489a8a95a3a31
#
_cell.length_a   1.000
_cell.length_b   1.000
_cell.length_c   1.000
_cell.angle_alpha   90.00
_cell.angle_beta   90.00
_cell.angle_gamma   90.00
#
_symmetry.space_group_name_H-M   'P 1'
#
loop_
_entity.id
_entity.type
_entity.pdbx_description
1 polymer ?
#
loop_
_entity_poly.entity_id
_entity_poly.type
_entity_poly.pdbx_seq_one_letter_code
_entity_poly.pdbx_strand_id
1 'polypeptide(L)'
;MINSMSTESQKAQQHACAAAPSASSAARREALYLTLAQVPAGTLISYGQLAALAGLGRAARWVGRTLSQLPADSSLPWHRVIAASGRFSLPADSPAGAEQRARLHAEGIDLTNDRVNLRIHGWRP
;
A
#
# COMPACT_ATOMS: atom_id res chain seq x y z
N MET A 1 -7.31 -8.78 -37.98
CA MET A 1 -7.04 -9.17 -37.50
C MET A 1 -6.64 -9.45 -36.90
N ILE A 2 -6.80 -8.95 -36.88
CA ILE A 2 -6.49 -9.21 -36.06
C ILE A 2 -6.08 -9.52 -35.35
N ASN A 3 -6.20 -9.09 -35.22
CA ASN A 3 -5.86 -9.46 -34.29
C ASN A 3 -5.54 -9.71 -33.63
N SER A 4 -5.82 -9.43 -33.89
CA SER A 4 -5.66 -9.89 -33.12
C SER A 4 -5.46 -9.92 -32.47
N MET A 5 -5.56 -9.48 -32.39
CA MET A 5 -5.52 -9.73 -31.66
C MET A 5 -5.58 -9.98 -31.11
N SER A 6 -5.91 -9.52 -31.30
CA SER A 6 -6.05 -10.04 -30.56
C SER A 6 -5.98 -10.54 -30.10
N THR A 7 -6.38 -10.11 -30.34
CA THR A 7 -6.38 -10.81 -29.62
C THR A 7 -5.99 -11.19 -29.03
N GLU A 8 -6.36 -10.77 -29.31
CA GLU A 8 -6.09 -11.27 -28.57
C GLU A 8 -5.93 -11.28 -27.83
N SER A 9 -6.34 -10.63 -28.15
CA SER A 9 -6.25 -10.82 -27.27
C SER A 9 -6.40 -10.96 -26.72
N GLN A 10 -6.94 -10.62 -26.82
CA GLN A 10 -7.10 -11.07 -26.05
C GLN A 10 -7.07 -11.72 -25.52
N LYS A 11 -7.56 -11.61 -26.05
CA LYS A 11 -7.47 -12.34 -25.26
C LYS A 11 -7.27 -12.62 -24.46
N ALA A 12 -7.71 -12.20 -24.67
CA ALA A 12 -7.55 -12.56 -23.67
C ALA A 12 -7.57 -12.48 -22.93
N GLN A 13 -8.08 -12.16 -22.76
CA GLN A 13 -8.15 -12.35 -21.86
C GLN A 13 -8.41 -12.66 -21.27
N GLN A 14 -8.89 -12.56 -21.41
CA GLN A 14 -9.03 -13.11 -20.61
C GLN A 14 -9.09 -13.58 -19.96
N HIS A 15 -9.66 -13.52 -19.95
CA HIS A 15 -9.64 -14.11 -18.97
C HIS A 15 -9.63 -14.23 -18.11
N ALA A 16 -10.21 -14.08 -17.88
CA ALA A 16 -10.17 -14.19 -16.86
C ALA A 16 -10.00 -14.48 -16.05
N CYS A 17 -10.30 -14.40 -15.92
CA CYS A 17 -10.04 -14.63 -15.04
C CYS A 17 -9.67 -14.67 -14.27
N ALA A 18 -10.08 -14.58 -14.01
CA ALA A 18 -9.66 -14.48 -13.19
C ALA A 18 -9.04 -14.29 -12.65
N ALA A 19 -9.15 -14.10 -12.71
CA ALA A 19 -8.55 -13.87 -12.28
C ALA A 19 -7.85 -13.47 -11.94
N ALA A 20 -8.68 -12.87 -11.98
CA ALA A 20 -7.80 -12.28 -11.63
C ALA A 20 -6.74 -12.41 -11.02
N PRO A 21 -6.69 -12.93 -10.44
CA PRO A 21 -5.38 -13.06 -9.92
C PRO A 21 -4.41 -13.09 -10.97
N SER A 22 -4.91 -13.16 -12.05
CA SER A 22 -4.04 -13.22 -13.19
C SER A 22 -3.43 -11.89 -13.51
N ALA A 23 -3.80 -10.86 -12.77
CA ALA A 23 -3.08 -9.61 -12.89
C ALA A 23 -1.63 -9.87 -12.51
N SER A 24 -0.71 -9.40 -13.33
CA SER A 24 0.70 -9.59 -13.09
C SER A 24 1.11 -8.88 -11.80
N SER A 25 2.22 -9.33 -11.22
CA SER A 25 2.77 -8.66 -10.05
C SER A 25 3.09 -7.21 -10.35
N ALA A 26 3.55 -6.91 -11.56
CA ALA A 26 3.86 -5.54 -11.95
C ALA A 26 2.59 -4.68 -11.96
N ALA A 27 1.49 -5.19 -12.51
CA ALA A 27 0.23 -4.45 -12.55
C ALA A 27 -0.33 -4.24 -11.15
N ARG A 28 -0.20 -5.23 -10.29
CA ARG A 28 -0.66 -5.11 -8.91
C ARG A 28 0.17 -4.09 -8.15
N ARG A 29 1.49 -4.10 -8.33
CA ARG A 29 2.36 -3.10 -7.70
C ARG A 29 2.03 -1.70 -8.18
N GLU A 30 1.76 -1.55 -9.48
CA GLU A 30 1.40 -0.24 -10.02
C GLU A 30 0.13 0.29 -9.37
N ALA A 31 -0.90 -0.55 -9.26
CA ALA A 31 -2.16 -0.17 -8.62
C ALA A 31 -1.92 0.24 -7.17
N LEU A 32 -1.09 -0.52 -6.46
CA LEU A 32 -0.76 -0.22 -5.08
C LEU A 32 -0.05 1.13 -4.96
N TYR A 33 0.96 1.37 -5.79
CA TYR A 33 1.75 2.59 -5.72
C TYR A 33 0.92 3.83 -6.08
N LEU A 34 0.05 3.72 -7.08
CA LEU A 34 -0.82 4.83 -7.46
C LEU A 34 -1.78 5.20 -6.32
N THR A 35 -2.32 4.20 -5.65
CA THR A 35 -3.21 4.45 -4.52
C THR A 35 -2.44 5.05 -3.34
N LEU A 36 -1.28 4.48 -3.03
CA LEU A 36 -0.44 4.96 -1.93
C LEU A 36 -0.01 6.42 -2.14
N ALA A 37 0.29 6.78 -3.37
CA ALA A 37 0.73 8.14 -3.67
C ALA A 37 -0.32 9.19 -3.35
N GLN A 38 -1.59 8.79 -3.21
CA GLN A 38 -2.68 9.70 -2.92
C GLN A 38 -2.88 9.95 -1.43
N VAL A 39 -2.25 9.18 -0.56
CA VAL A 39 -2.41 9.32 0.89
C VAL A 39 -1.76 10.62 1.34
N PRO A 40 -2.53 11.60 1.84
CA PRO A 40 -1.96 12.91 2.14
C PRO A 40 -1.15 12.92 3.44
N ALA A 41 -0.28 13.91 3.55
CA ALA A 41 0.50 14.11 4.77
C ALA A 41 -0.44 14.33 5.95
N GLY A 42 -0.04 13.83 7.11
CA GLY A 42 -0.84 13.96 8.32
C GLY A 42 -1.94 12.92 8.46
N THR A 43 -2.00 11.95 7.51
CA THR A 43 -2.97 10.87 7.59
C THR A 43 -2.27 9.52 7.48
N LEU A 44 -2.97 8.47 7.89
CA LEU A 44 -2.47 7.11 7.82
C LEU A 44 -3.51 6.20 7.21
N ILE A 45 -3.05 5.06 6.70
CA ILE A 45 -3.92 4.04 6.13
C ILE A 45 -3.41 2.68 6.58
N SER A 46 -4.33 1.74 6.81
CA SER A 46 -3.92 0.38 7.16
C SER A 46 -3.56 -0.40 5.90
N TYR A 47 -2.75 -1.46 6.08
CA TYR A 47 -2.39 -2.33 4.96
C TYR A 47 -3.63 -2.89 4.26
N GLY A 48 -4.63 -3.30 5.03
CA GLY A 48 -5.85 -3.86 4.46
C GLY A 48 -6.68 -2.83 3.72
N GLN A 49 -6.81 -1.63 4.25
CA GLN A 49 -7.54 -0.56 3.60
C GLN A 49 -6.86 -0.16 2.29
N LEU A 50 -5.53 -0.06 2.32
CA LEU A 50 -4.76 0.27 1.12
C LEU A 50 -4.96 -0.78 0.04
N ALA A 51 -4.92 -2.06 0.41
CA ALA A 51 -5.17 -3.14 -0.54
C ALA A 51 -6.56 -3.02 -1.14
N ALA A 52 -7.57 -2.76 -0.31
CA ALA A 52 -8.95 -2.65 -0.79
C ALA A 52 -9.12 -1.47 -1.74
N LEU A 53 -8.56 -0.32 -1.41
CA LEU A 53 -8.65 0.87 -2.25
C LEU A 53 -7.92 0.70 -3.58
N ALA A 54 -6.85 -0.09 -3.58
CA ALA A 54 -6.10 -0.39 -4.80
C ALA A 54 -6.77 -1.46 -5.67
N GLY A 55 -7.90 -2.00 -5.21
CA GLY A 55 -8.61 -3.03 -5.95
C GLY A 55 -8.00 -4.42 -5.81
N LEU A 56 -7.20 -4.66 -4.76
CA LEU A 56 -6.46 -5.91 -4.59
C LEU A 56 -7.13 -6.86 -3.59
N GLY A 57 -8.30 -6.51 -3.05
CA GLY A 57 -9.01 -7.36 -2.12
C GLY A 57 -8.29 -7.50 -0.79
N ARG A 58 -8.27 -8.72 -0.25
CA ARG A 58 -7.67 -8.97 1.05
C ARG A 58 -6.19 -9.31 0.91
N ALA A 59 -5.40 -8.34 0.57
CA ALA A 59 -3.99 -8.54 0.27
C ALA A 59 -3.05 -7.78 1.22
N ALA A 60 -3.45 -7.62 2.49
CA ALA A 60 -2.66 -6.85 3.45
C ALA A 60 -1.22 -7.38 3.59
N ARG A 61 -1.04 -8.70 3.64
CA ARG A 61 0.30 -9.28 3.77
C ARG A 61 1.14 -9.00 2.55
N TRP A 62 0.54 -9.14 1.37
CA TRP A 62 1.25 -8.86 0.13
C TRP A 62 1.65 -7.39 0.06
N VAL A 63 0.77 -6.49 0.51
CA VAL A 63 1.08 -5.06 0.56
C VAL A 63 2.29 -4.83 1.47
N GLY A 64 2.29 -5.43 2.66
CA GLY A 64 3.40 -5.27 3.59
C GLY A 64 4.72 -5.75 3.00
N ARG A 65 4.72 -6.92 2.35
CA ARG A 65 5.92 -7.45 1.72
C ARG A 65 6.39 -6.55 0.58
N THR A 66 5.45 -6.07 -0.23
CA THR A 66 5.79 -5.23 -1.38
C THR A 66 6.39 -3.91 -0.92
N LEU A 67 5.80 -3.29 0.11
CA LEU A 67 6.32 -2.02 0.62
C LEU A 67 7.70 -2.18 1.26
N SER A 68 7.96 -3.35 1.87
CA SER A 68 9.28 -3.60 2.48
C SER A 68 10.39 -3.69 1.43
N GLN A 69 10.02 -3.87 0.16
CA GLN A 69 10.99 -3.99 -0.93
C GLN A 69 11.23 -2.66 -1.66
N LEU A 70 10.58 -1.59 -1.21
CA LEU A 70 10.81 -0.29 -1.81
C LEU A 70 12.24 0.18 -1.58
N PRO A 71 12.86 0.85 -2.57
CA PRO A 71 14.17 1.44 -2.36
C PRO A 71 14.14 2.48 -1.23
N ALA A 72 15.26 2.63 -0.53
CA ALA A 72 15.35 3.57 0.58
C ALA A 72 15.08 5.01 0.16
N ASP A 73 15.34 5.34 -1.11
CA ASP A 73 15.15 6.68 -1.65
C ASP A 73 13.79 6.85 -2.33
N SER A 74 12.86 5.90 -2.14
CA SER A 74 11.54 6.00 -2.73
C SER A 74 10.80 7.22 -2.21
N SER A 75 10.12 7.93 -3.12
CA SER A 75 9.31 9.09 -2.77
C SER A 75 7.90 8.71 -2.32
N LEU A 76 7.53 7.42 -2.39
CA LEU A 76 6.21 6.98 -1.97
C LEU A 76 6.06 7.10 -0.45
N PRO A 77 4.87 7.49 0.04
CA PRO A 77 4.68 7.71 1.47
C PRO A 77 4.43 6.38 2.20
N TRP A 78 5.38 5.45 2.13
CA TRP A 78 5.27 4.15 2.79
C TRP A 78 5.11 4.29 4.32
N HIS A 79 5.64 5.38 4.87
CA HIS A 79 5.57 5.62 6.31
C HIS A 79 4.16 5.85 6.81
N ARG A 80 3.20 6.14 5.91
CA ARG A 80 1.81 6.38 6.27
C ARG A 80 0.97 5.10 6.32
N VAL A 81 1.61 3.94 6.13
CA VAL A 81 0.91 2.65 6.14
C VAL A 81 1.27 1.90 7.42
N ILE A 82 0.25 1.52 8.20
CA ILE A 82 0.45 0.83 9.47
C ILE A 82 -0.58 -0.29 9.60
N ALA A 83 -0.48 -1.07 10.69
CA ALA A 83 -1.45 -2.11 10.95
C ALA A 83 -2.81 -1.50 11.33
N ALA A 84 -3.88 -2.24 11.06
CA ALA A 84 -5.25 -1.77 11.34
C ALA A 84 -5.47 -1.48 12.83
N SER A 85 -4.67 -2.09 13.70
CA SER A 85 -4.75 -1.85 15.14
C SER A 85 -4.13 -0.51 15.56
N GLY A 86 -3.50 0.21 14.64
CA GLY A 86 -2.77 1.44 14.96
C GLY A 86 -1.34 1.20 15.39
N ARG A 87 -0.89 -0.05 15.36
CA ARG A 87 0.47 -0.40 15.75
C ARG A 87 1.39 -0.42 14.55
N PHE A 88 2.67 -0.21 14.82
CA PHE A 88 3.71 -0.29 13.79
C PHE A 88 4.15 -1.73 13.63
N SER A 89 4.33 -2.16 12.38
CA SER A 89 4.88 -3.50 12.12
C SER A 89 6.40 -3.51 12.15
N LEU A 90 7.04 -2.34 12.06
CA LEU A 90 8.49 -2.22 12.13
C LEU A 90 8.90 -1.87 13.55
N PRO A 91 9.93 -2.55 14.12
CA PRO A 91 10.39 -2.22 15.47
C PRO A 91 10.94 -0.80 15.54
N ALA A 92 10.76 -0.16 16.69
CA ALA A 92 11.23 1.21 16.90
C ALA A 92 12.76 1.32 16.80
N ASP A 93 13.47 0.24 17.13
CA ASP A 93 14.93 0.23 17.11
C ASP A 93 15.51 -0.17 15.76
N SER A 94 14.66 -0.48 14.77
CA SER A 94 15.15 -0.73 13.41
C SER A 94 15.31 0.60 12.68
N PRO A 95 16.25 0.69 11.71
CA PRO A 95 16.40 1.94 10.94
C PRO A 95 15.12 2.37 10.24
N ALA A 96 14.41 1.42 9.59
CA ALA A 96 13.18 1.75 8.90
C ALA A 96 12.07 2.14 9.87
N GLY A 97 11.98 1.47 11.02
CA GLY A 97 10.98 1.79 12.03
C GLY A 97 11.20 3.16 12.65
N ALA A 98 12.45 3.51 12.92
CA ALA A 98 12.80 4.82 13.44
C ALA A 98 12.49 5.91 12.42
N GLU A 99 12.80 5.66 11.15
CA GLU A 99 12.52 6.61 10.08
C GLU A 99 11.02 6.82 9.93
N GLN A 100 10.24 5.75 9.98
CA GLN A 100 8.80 5.85 9.87
C GLN A 100 8.21 6.76 10.95
N ARG A 101 8.63 6.54 12.19
CA ARG A 101 8.13 7.31 13.32
C ARG A 101 8.56 8.77 13.24
N ALA A 102 9.80 9.01 12.82
CA ALA A 102 10.30 10.38 12.67
C ALA A 102 9.50 11.14 11.61
N ARG A 103 9.20 10.50 10.48
CA ARG A 103 8.42 11.14 9.42
C ARG A 103 7.01 11.45 9.87
N LEU A 104 6.36 10.52 10.57
CA LEU A 104 5.00 10.74 11.06
C LEU A 104 4.97 11.83 12.11
N HIS A 105 5.94 11.86 13.01
CA HIS A 105 6.04 12.93 13.99
C HIS A 105 6.17 14.30 13.32
N ALA A 106 6.98 14.36 12.26
CA ALA A 106 7.16 15.60 11.50
C ALA A 106 5.86 16.04 10.81
N GLU A 107 4.94 15.10 10.54
CA GLU A 107 3.64 15.43 9.96
C GLU A 107 2.57 15.75 11.01
N GLY A 108 2.95 15.80 12.28
CA GLY A 108 2.02 16.15 13.35
C GLY A 108 1.24 14.98 13.93
N ILE A 109 1.65 13.75 13.64
CA ILE A 109 0.97 12.57 14.16
C ILE A 109 1.42 12.29 15.59
N ASP A 110 0.45 12.08 16.48
CA ASP A 110 0.73 11.72 17.86
C ASP A 110 1.04 10.23 17.96
N LEU A 111 2.22 9.90 18.48
CA LEU A 111 2.71 8.53 18.57
C LEU A 111 2.73 8.02 20.01
N THR A 112 1.83 8.49 20.84
CA THR A 112 1.77 8.10 22.26
C THR A 112 1.73 6.59 22.39
N ASN A 113 2.62 6.03 23.23
CA ASN A 113 2.75 4.60 23.47
C ASN A 113 3.04 3.81 22.18
N ASP A 114 3.73 4.44 21.23
CA ASP A 114 4.12 3.80 19.96
C ASP A 114 2.90 3.27 19.20
N ARG A 115 1.82 4.03 19.24
CA ARG A 115 0.55 3.66 18.62
C ARG A 115 -0.11 4.90 18.05
N VAL A 116 -0.85 4.73 16.96
CA VAL A 116 -1.59 5.82 16.30
C VAL A 116 -3.08 5.56 16.43
N ASN A 117 -3.84 6.63 16.66
CA ASN A 117 -5.30 6.53 16.69
C ASN A 117 -5.84 6.73 15.26
N LEU A 118 -6.19 5.62 14.61
CA LEU A 118 -6.71 5.66 13.24
C LEU A 118 -8.08 6.31 13.15
N ARG A 119 -8.80 6.45 14.24
CA ARG A 119 -10.08 7.15 14.23
C ARG A 119 -9.87 8.66 14.03
N ILE A 120 -8.72 9.15 14.48
CA ILE A 120 -8.36 10.58 14.35
C ILE A 120 -7.58 10.82 13.08
N HIS A 121 -6.55 9.99 12.82
CA HIS A 121 -5.59 10.23 11.74
C HIS A 121 -5.82 9.38 10.50
N GLY A 122 -6.77 8.46 10.53
CA GLY A 122 -7.00 7.59 9.38
C GLY A 122 -7.51 8.34 8.16
N TRP A 123 -6.98 7.99 6.99
CA TRP A 123 -7.38 8.61 5.73
C TRP A 123 -8.74 8.09 5.30
N ARG A 124 -9.63 8.99 4.95
CA ARG A 124 -10.96 8.68 4.44
C ARG A 124 -11.16 9.41 3.12
N PRO A 125 -10.76 8.74 2.04
CA PRO A 125 -10.88 9.34 0.70
C PRO A 125 -12.33 9.51 0.27
#